data_4816ea7d499c3c59e207aa7952c5f68f
#
_entry.id   4816ea7d499c3c59e207aa7952c5f68f
#
_cell.length_a   1.000
_cell.length_b   1.000
_cell.length_c   1.000
_cell.angle_alpha   90.00
_cell.angle_beta   90.00
_cell.angle_gamma   90.00
#
_symmetry.space_group_name_H-M   'P 1'
#
loop_
_entity.id
_entity.type
_entity.pdbx_description
1 polymer ?
#
loop_
_entity_poly.entity_id
_entity_poly.type
_entity_poly.pdbx_seq_one_letter_code
_entity_poly.pdbx_strand_id
1 'polypeptide(L)'
;AWVGEHPPVPGLRIHVAFGRQRCLMGVVRSVLHHPPAVETKPIIRVIDHQPRIQTQQLALWDWMAQYYNCAPGEVMQAALPAFFKVEEDSEGPFTISDGSLAHWRWVGRKSDEGQISAAFEKLNRATKQSEALLAYFQVALSWPEAAEDFYPWVPQTALVDQGVDPAHLRVLQEKGILEKSMRWEAEGHLPNADIQCAPLSEAQGRALDEVRAGMEEGKPVLLRGITGSGKTELYVHLAAAAMELGQHTLMLVPEIALTAQLYRRLQRAVGPGRLAVYHSQVSDGDRRDLWETLVRPDAAPRLILAARSGLFLPLERVGCILVDEEHETSYKQQDPAPRYHGRDVAVWLSH
;
A
#
# COMPACT_ATOMS: atom_id res chain seq x y z
N ALA A 1 11.52 19.65 -25.74
CA ALA A 1 10.67 18.89 -26.66
C ALA A 1 10.32 17.56 -26.03
N TRP A 2 9.13 17.02 -26.31
CA TRP A 2 8.70 15.70 -25.86
C TRP A 2 9.39 14.62 -26.70
N VAL A 3 9.78 13.51 -26.04
CA VAL A 3 10.50 12.39 -26.68
C VAL A 3 9.81 11.05 -26.46
N GLY A 4 8.63 11.04 -25.83
CA GLY A 4 7.84 9.81 -25.62
C GLY A 4 7.04 9.41 -26.85
N GLU A 5 6.73 8.12 -26.97
CA GLU A 5 5.90 7.56 -28.06
C GLU A 5 4.43 8.02 -27.96
N HIS A 6 3.95 8.30 -26.76
CA HIS A 6 2.59 8.77 -26.48
C HIS A 6 2.60 10.25 -26.08
N PRO A 7 1.45 10.96 -26.21
CA PRO A 7 1.35 12.35 -25.76
C PRO A 7 1.75 12.49 -24.28
N PRO A 8 2.38 13.62 -23.90
CA PRO A 8 2.69 13.88 -22.51
C PRO A 8 1.40 14.01 -21.70
N VAL A 9 1.39 13.40 -20.52
CA VAL A 9 0.30 13.55 -19.54
C VAL A 9 0.87 13.86 -18.17
N PRO A 10 0.16 14.64 -17.32
CA PRO A 10 0.57 14.88 -15.95
C PRO A 10 0.76 13.57 -15.19
N GLY A 11 1.71 13.55 -14.24
CA GLY A 11 1.98 12.39 -13.41
C GLY A 11 3.01 11.39 -13.96
N LEU A 12 3.48 11.56 -15.20
CA LEU A 12 4.60 10.77 -15.73
C LEU A 12 5.92 11.21 -15.12
N ARG A 13 6.77 10.24 -14.78
CA ARG A 13 8.16 10.52 -14.41
C ARG A 13 9.03 10.62 -15.67
N ILE A 14 9.95 11.57 -15.65
CA ILE A 14 10.83 11.87 -16.78
C ILE A 14 12.26 12.14 -16.29
N HIS A 15 13.24 11.91 -17.13
CA HIS A 15 14.60 12.39 -16.94
C HIS A 15 14.81 13.72 -17.69
N VAL A 16 15.34 14.70 -16.98
CA VAL A 16 15.63 16.04 -17.52
C VAL A 16 17.07 16.41 -17.28
N ALA A 17 17.66 17.13 -18.24
CA ALA A 17 18.98 17.69 -18.09
C ALA A 17 18.95 18.91 -17.14
N PHE A 18 19.76 18.89 -16.08
CA PHE A 18 19.90 20.00 -15.14
C PHE A 18 21.36 20.49 -15.09
N GLY A 19 21.54 21.79 -15.26
CA GLY A 19 22.88 22.34 -15.37
C GLY A 19 23.62 21.81 -16.60
N ARG A 20 24.95 21.59 -16.48
CA ARG A 20 25.77 21.11 -17.61
C ARG A 20 25.93 19.60 -17.71
N GLN A 21 25.84 18.85 -16.59
CA GLN A 21 26.21 17.43 -16.53
C GLN A 21 25.28 16.58 -15.66
N ARG A 22 24.26 17.17 -15.03
CA ARG A 22 23.35 16.40 -14.14
C ARG A 22 22.10 16.01 -14.89
N CYS A 23 21.71 14.77 -14.70
CA CYS A 23 20.39 14.26 -15.04
C CYS A 23 19.55 14.16 -13.75
N LEU A 24 18.36 14.71 -13.75
CA LEU A 24 17.45 14.63 -12.61
C LEU A 24 16.15 13.99 -13.03
N MET A 25 15.55 13.22 -12.13
CA MET A 25 14.18 12.77 -12.27
C MET A 25 13.25 13.96 -12.00
N GLY A 26 12.27 14.12 -12.85
CA GLY A 26 11.17 15.06 -12.70
C GLY A 26 9.83 14.37 -12.88
N VAL A 27 8.76 15.06 -12.52
CA VAL A 27 7.37 14.64 -12.77
C VAL A 27 6.71 15.66 -13.67
N VAL A 28 6.01 15.21 -14.69
CA VAL A 28 5.22 16.09 -15.57
C VAL A 28 4.06 16.64 -14.77
N ARG A 29 4.08 17.95 -14.51
CA ARG A 29 3.02 18.64 -13.76
C ARG A 29 1.87 19.06 -14.65
N SER A 30 2.18 19.65 -15.80
CA SER A 30 1.21 20.12 -16.78
C SER A 30 1.79 20.14 -18.17
N VAL A 31 0.93 20.13 -19.18
CA VAL A 31 1.30 20.24 -20.58
C VAL A 31 0.83 21.59 -21.11
N LEU A 32 1.76 22.36 -21.66
CA LEU A 32 1.47 23.66 -22.25
C LEU A 32 1.42 23.53 -23.77
N HIS A 33 0.39 24.11 -24.38
CA HIS A 33 0.18 24.10 -25.84
C HIS A 33 0.74 25.34 -26.54
N HIS A 34 1.47 26.19 -25.80
CA HIS A 34 2.14 27.37 -26.34
C HIS A 34 3.64 27.30 -26.01
N PRO A 35 4.49 27.89 -26.86
CA PRO A 35 5.93 27.90 -26.58
C PRO A 35 6.23 28.68 -25.30
N PRO A 36 7.17 28.20 -24.47
CA PRO A 36 7.58 28.90 -23.26
C PRO A 36 8.29 30.23 -23.61
N ALA A 37 8.15 31.19 -22.71
CA ALA A 37 8.83 32.50 -22.85
C ALA A 37 10.37 32.43 -22.63
N VAL A 38 10.86 31.29 -22.16
CA VAL A 38 12.28 31.04 -21.87
C VAL A 38 12.80 29.84 -22.64
N GLU A 39 14.08 29.83 -22.94
CA GLU A 39 14.71 28.65 -23.54
C GLU A 39 14.61 27.44 -22.61
N THR A 40 14.15 26.34 -23.14
CA THR A 40 13.96 25.09 -22.39
C THR A 40 14.87 24.00 -22.92
N LYS A 41 15.27 23.11 -22.05
CA LYS A 41 16.00 21.90 -22.42
C LYS A 41 15.04 20.78 -22.79
N PRO A 42 15.43 19.89 -23.72
CA PRO A 42 14.62 18.71 -24.04
C PRO A 42 14.59 17.74 -22.86
N ILE A 43 13.51 16.96 -22.79
CA ILE A 43 13.42 15.78 -21.95
C ILE A 43 14.40 14.74 -22.48
N ILE A 44 15.17 14.09 -21.62
CA ILE A 44 16.14 13.07 -22.00
C ILE A 44 15.40 11.75 -22.27
N ARG A 45 14.57 11.35 -21.32
CA ARG A 45 13.84 10.07 -21.37
C ARG A 45 12.53 10.16 -20.60
N VAL A 46 11.51 9.46 -21.07
CA VAL A 46 10.28 9.16 -20.30
C VAL A 46 10.52 7.88 -19.54
N ILE A 47 10.27 7.90 -18.23
CA ILE A 47 10.50 6.75 -17.35
C ILE A 47 9.27 5.84 -17.37
N ASP A 48 8.10 6.42 -17.25
CA ASP A 48 6.84 5.68 -17.09
C ASP A 48 6.06 5.60 -18.40
N HIS A 49 5.43 4.46 -18.66
CA HIS A 49 4.48 4.30 -19.78
C HIS A 49 3.08 4.85 -19.44
N GLN A 50 2.75 4.91 -18.15
CA GLN A 50 1.49 5.44 -17.63
C GLN A 50 1.76 6.34 -16.41
N PRO A 51 0.88 7.31 -16.11
CA PRO A 51 1.02 8.16 -14.94
C PRO A 51 1.08 7.34 -13.64
N ARG A 52 2.12 7.57 -12.85
CA ARG A 52 2.30 6.97 -11.53
C ARG A 52 1.88 7.90 -10.39
N ILE A 53 1.73 9.17 -10.72
CA ILE A 53 1.31 10.22 -9.81
C ILE A 53 -0.04 10.73 -10.31
N GLN A 54 -1.03 10.65 -9.47
CA GLN A 54 -2.41 11.05 -9.79
C GLN A 54 -2.58 12.56 -9.76
N THR A 55 -3.60 13.06 -10.45
CA THR A 55 -3.89 14.50 -10.51
C THR A 55 -4.14 15.09 -9.11
N GLN A 56 -4.79 14.36 -8.23
CA GLN A 56 -5.04 14.78 -6.86
C GLN A 56 -3.73 14.93 -6.06
N GLN A 57 -2.75 14.04 -6.26
CA GLN A 57 -1.44 14.16 -5.63
C GLN A 57 -0.71 15.41 -6.14
N LEU A 58 -0.76 15.72 -7.44
CA LEU A 58 -0.16 16.94 -7.99
C LEU A 58 -0.83 18.19 -7.40
N ALA A 59 -2.16 18.20 -7.25
CA ALA A 59 -2.89 19.29 -6.62
C ALA A 59 -2.47 19.46 -5.14
N LEU A 60 -2.32 18.36 -4.41
CA LEU A 60 -1.80 18.37 -3.04
C LEU A 60 -0.39 18.99 -2.98
N TRP A 61 0.50 18.60 -3.89
CA TRP A 61 1.86 19.12 -3.89
C TRP A 61 1.90 20.62 -4.18
N ASP A 62 1.04 21.09 -5.07
CA ASP A 62 0.92 22.52 -5.38
C ASP A 62 0.40 23.32 -4.18
N TRP A 63 -0.65 22.82 -3.51
CA TRP A 63 -1.15 23.42 -2.29
C TRP A 63 -0.09 23.44 -1.20
N MET A 64 0.61 22.34 -0.97
CA MET A 64 1.67 22.26 0.04
C MET A 64 2.81 23.25 -0.23
N ALA A 65 3.23 23.38 -1.48
CA ALA A 65 4.28 24.32 -1.86
C ALA A 65 3.88 25.76 -1.52
N GLN A 66 2.63 26.12 -1.77
CA GLN A 66 2.08 27.44 -1.47
C GLN A 66 1.87 27.66 0.03
N TYR A 67 1.21 26.70 0.69
CA TYR A 67 0.85 26.81 2.11
C TYR A 67 2.05 26.80 3.04
N TYR A 68 3.04 25.95 2.78
CA TYR A 68 4.26 25.86 3.57
C TYR A 68 5.41 26.71 3.04
N ASN A 69 5.17 27.53 2.01
CA ASN A 69 6.14 28.43 1.38
C ASN A 69 7.48 27.76 1.06
N CYS A 70 7.41 26.68 0.28
CA CYS A 70 8.57 25.89 -0.13
C CYS A 70 8.55 25.61 -1.64
N ALA A 71 9.67 25.13 -2.19
CA ALA A 71 9.72 24.80 -3.61
C ALA A 71 8.91 23.54 -3.93
N PRO A 72 8.18 23.47 -5.09
CA PRO A 72 7.46 22.26 -5.50
C PRO A 72 8.35 21.01 -5.56
N GLY A 73 9.63 21.14 -5.89
CA GLY A 73 10.60 20.06 -5.88
C GLY A 73 10.89 19.51 -4.48
N GLU A 74 10.80 20.33 -3.43
CA GLU A 74 10.95 19.87 -2.04
C GLU A 74 9.73 19.04 -1.62
N VAL A 75 8.54 19.45 -2.05
CA VAL A 75 7.30 18.65 -1.82
C VAL A 75 7.41 17.31 -2.54
N MET A 76 7.80 17.31 -3.82
CA MET A 76 8.02 16.08 -4.58
C MET A 76 9.02 15.15 -3.88
N GLN A 77 10.11 15.69 -3.36
CA GLN A 77 11.12 14.92 -2.64
C GLN A 77 10.58 14.29 -1.34
N ALA A 78 9.70 14.96 -0.64
CA ALA A 78 9.06 14.45 0.57
C ALA A 78 7.95 13.43 0.25
N ALA A 79 7.22 13.64 -0.84
CA ALA A 79 6.06 12.85 -1.24
C ALA A 79 6.44 11.53 -1.91
N LEU A 80 7.48 11.52 -2.74
CA LEU A 80 7.88 10.32 -3.47
C LEU A 80 8.68 9.36 -2.60
N PRO A 81 8.26 8.09 -2.51
CA PRO A 81 9.03 7.05 -1.86
C PRO A 81 10.41 6.83 -2.50
N ALA A 82 11.33 6.24 -1.74
CA ALA A 82 12.69 5.99 -2.20
C ALA A 82 12.75 5.14 -3.47
N PHE A 83 11.89 4.14 -3.58
CA PHE A 83 11.85 3.25 -4.76
C PHE A 83 11.45 3.95 -6.07
N PHE A 84 10.87 5.15 -6.01
CA PHE A 84 10.66 5.98 -7.21
C PHE A 84 11.84 6.90 -7.55
N LYS A 85 12.80 7.04 -6.62
CA LYS A 85 13.95 7.95 -6.78
C LYS A 85 15.20 7.23 -7.28
N VAL A 86 15.24 5.91 -7.20
CA VAL A 86 16.39 5.12 -7.65
C VAL A 86 16.39 5.10 -9.17
N GLU A 87 17.51 5.52 -9.77
CA GLU A 87 17.81 5.30 -11.18
C GLU A 87 18.03 3.79 -11.36
N GLU A 88 17.11 3.12 -12.01
CA GLU A 88 17.39 1.80 -12.51
C GLU A 88 18.21 1.93 -13.79
N ASP A 89 19.53 1.87 -13.66
CA ASP A 89 20.49 1.68 -14.76
C ASP A 89 20.39 0.25 -15.34
N SER A 90 19.22 -0.34 -15.38
CA SER A 90 19.00 -1.61 -16.04
C SER A 90 18.48 -1.36 -17.45
N GLU A 91 19.34 -1.54 -18.46
CA GLU A 91 19.00 -1.75 -19.86
C GLU A 91 18.21 -3.07 -20.07
N GLY A 92 17.23 -3.33 -19.22
CA GLY A 92 16.27 -4.41 -19.42
C GLY A 92 14.90 -3.81 -19.70
N PRO A 93 14.03 -4.47 -20.48
CA PRO A 93 12.64 -4.06 -20.52
C PRO A 93 12.18 -4.00 -19.06
N PHE A 94 11.64 -2.85 -18.68
CA PHE A 94 11.00 -2.65 -17.39
C PHE A 94 9.96 -3.77 -17.27
N THR A 95 10.34 -4.85 -16.66
CA THR A 95 9.37 -5.81 -16.16
C THR A 95 8.67 -5.01 -15.08
N ILE A 96 7.51 -4.44 -15.43
CA ILE A 96 6.53 -4.09 -14.46
C ILE A 96 6.54 -5.30 -13.54
N SER A 97 7.07 -5.15 -12.31
CA SER A 97 6.62 -6.05 -11.28
C SER A 97 5.15 -5.72 -11.24
N ASP A 98 4.38 -6.56 -11.88
CA ASP A 98 2.98 -6.30 -12.18
C ASP A 98 2.14 -6.38 -10.91
N GLY A 99 2.70 -6.07 -9.72
CA GLY A 99 2.08 -6.20 -8.41
C GLY A 99 1.66 -7.64 -8.11
N SER A 100 2.13 -8.58 -8.92
CA SER A 100 1.88 -9.99 -8.70
C SER A 100 2.71 -10.44 -7.51
N LEU A 101 2.04 -10.80 -6.43
CA LEU A 101 2.68 -11.41 -5.28
C LEU A 101 3.14 -12.81 -5.65
N ALA A 102 4.31 -13.19 -5.16
CA ALA A 102 4.77 -14.56 -5.27
C ALA A 102 3.80 -15.47 -4.54
N HIS A 103 3.18 -16.39 -5.27
CA HIS A 103 2.36 -17.46 -4.72
C HIS A 103 3.05 -18.79 -4.95
N TRP A 104 2.84 -19.68 -4.01
CA TRP A 104 3.45 -21.00 -3.99
C TRP A 104 2.38 -22.07 -3.96
N ARG A 105 2.58 -23.14 -4.74
CA ARG A 105 1.68 -24.28 -4.77
C ARG A 105 2.46 -25.59 -4.76
N TRP A 106 1.93 -26.59 -4.10
CA TRP A 106 2.39 -27.97 -4.21
C TRP A 106 2.19 -28.50 -5.64
N VAL A 107 3.20 -29.14 -6.20
CA VAL A 107 3.21 -29.61 -7.59
C VAL A 107 2.36 -30.87 -7.79
N GLY A 108 2.14 -31.67 -6.73
CA GLY A 108 1.38 -32.91 -6.78
C GLY A 108 -0.12 -32.74 -6.53
N ARG A 109 -0.84 -33.86 -6.55
CA ARG A 109 -2.28 -33.92 -6.28
C ARG A 109 -2.55 -34.13 -4.78
N LYS A 110 -3.71 -33.68 -4.30
CA LYS A 110 -4.16 -33.91 -2.91
C LYS A 110 -4.38 -35.38 -2.62
N SER A 111 -4.91 -36.12 -3.62
CA SER A 111 -5.22 -37.54 -3.53
C SER A 111 -3.98 -38.46 -3.48
N ASP A 112 -2.78 -37.93 -3.73
CA ASP A 112 -1.56 -38.73 -3.80
C ASP A 112 -0.67 -38.52 -2.54
N GLU A 113 -1.04 -39.20 -1.45
CA GLU A 113 -0.27 -39.17 -0.21
C GLU A 113 1.16 -39.74 -0.39
N GLY A 114 1.37 -40.60 -1.37
CA GLY A 114 2.69 -41.15 -1.68
C GLY A 114 3.67 -40.09 -2.17
N GLN A 115 3.21 -39.13 -2.97
CA GLN A 115 4.04 -38.02 -3.41
C GLN A 115 4.44 -37.08 -2.26
N ILE A 116 3.54 -36.84 -1.31
CA ILE A 116 3.82 -36.02 -0.13
C ILE A 116 4.89 -36.72 0.73
N SER A 117 4.72 -38.01 1.01
CA SER A 117 5.70 -38.78 1.77
C SER A 117 7.06 -38.80 1.09
N ALA A 118 7.12 -39.02 -0.22
CA ALA A 118 8.36 -38.99 -1.00
C ALA A 118 9.06 -37.61 -0.98
N ALA A 119 8.28 -36.52 -0.94
CA ALA A 119 8.86 -35.20 -0.82
C ALA A 119 9.52 -34.96 0.54
N PHE A 120 8.88 -35.38 1.63
CA PHE A 120 9.48 -35.32 2.97
C PHE A 120 10.70 -36.23 3.12
N GLU A 121 10.71 -37.42 2.48
CA GLU A 121 11.88 -38.27 2.42
C GLU A 121 13.06 -37.61 1.71
N LYS A 122 12.81 -36.90 0.60
CA LYS A 122 13.85 -36.10 -0.09
C LYS A 122 14.40 -34.96 0.78
N LEU A 123 13.66 -34.54 1.78
CA LEU A 123 14.00 -33.44 2.68
C LEU A 123 14.52 -33.91 4.06
N ASN A 124 14.66 -35.20 4.30
CA ASN A 124 14.97 -35.76 5.62
C ASN A 124 16.28 -35.22 6.26
N ARG A 125 17.20 -34.69 5.45
CA ARG A 125 18.45 -34.02 5.88
C ARG A 125 18.39 -32.49 5.80
N ALA A 126 17.27 -31.94 5.44
CA ALA A 126 17.05 -30.51 5.17
C ALA A 126 15.94 -29.97 6.06
N THR A 127 16.16 -29.92 7.36
CA THR A 127 15.16 -29.62 8.39
C THR A 127 14.38 -28.33 8.10
N LYS A 128 15.08 -27.25 7.72
CA LYS A 128 14.47 -25.95 7.40
C LYS A 128 13.53 -25.98 6.20
N GLN A 129 13.88 -26.75 5.15
CA GLN A 129 13.03 -26.93 3.98
C GLN A 129 11.83 -27.83 4.30
N SER A 130 12.01 -28.82 5.16
CA SER A 130 10.93 -29.66 5.65
C SER A 130 9.93 -28.88 6.49
N GLU A 131 10.41 -27.99 7.37
CA GLU A 131 9.57 -27.05 8.14
C GLU A 131 8.80 -26.09 7.22
N ALA A 132 9.47 -25.54 6.20
CA ALA A 132 8.83 -24.65 5.22
C ALA A 132 7.73 -25.36 4.41
N LEU A 133 7.94 -26.61 4.02
CA LEU A 133 6.95 -27.42 3.34
C LEU A 133 5.75 -27.74 4.25
N LEU A 134 6.03 -28.06 5.51
CA LEU A 134 4.98 -28.30 6.50
C LEU A 134 4.12 -27.04 6.72
N ALA A 135 4.75 -25.88 6.87
CA ALA A 135 4.08 -24.60 7.00
C ALA A 135 3.19 -24.31 5.77
N TYR A 136 3.69 -24.61 4.57
CA TYR A 136 2.87 -24.50 3.35
C TYR A 136 1.59 -25.34 3.46
N PHE A 137 1.69 -26.62 3.82
CA PHE A 137 0.50 -27.48 3.95
C PHE A 137 -0.47 -27.00 5.04
N GLN A 138 0.04 -26.51 6.17
CA GLN A 138 -0.80 -25.96 7.25
C GLN A 138 -1.60 -24.75 6.79
N VAL A 139 -0.97 -23.83 6.06
CA VAL A 139 -1.65 -22.67 5.49
C VAL A 139 -2.62 -23.11 4.39
N ALA A 140 -2.19 -23.98 3.48
CA ALA A 140 -2.99 -24.45 2.35
C ALA A 140 -4.26 -25.18 2.76
N LEU A 141 -4.27 -25.91 3.87
CA LEU A 141 -5.45 -26.60 4.40
C LEU A 141 -6.53 -25.64 4.95
N SER A 142 -6.11 -24.47 5.41
CA SER A 142 -7.01 -23.41 5.90
C SER A 142 -7.39 -22.39 4.82
N TRP A 143 -6.86 -22.51 3.59
CA TRP A 143 -7.05 -21.53 2.51
C TRP A 143 -8.35 -21.81 1.74
N PRO A 144 -9.19 -20.80 1.48
CA PRO A 144 -10.54 -21.01 0.94
C PRO A 144 -10.60 -21.46 -0.53
N GLU A 145 -9.54 -21.32 -1.30
CA GLU A 145 -9.48 -21.61 -2.74
C GLU A 145 -8.88 -22.99 -3.05
N ALA A 146 -9.51 -24.06 -2.63
CA ALA A 146 -9.02 -25.38 -3.04
C ALA A 146 -9.83 -25.91 -4.22
N ALA A 147 -9.22 -26.07 -5.39
CA ALA A 147 -9.73 -26.94 -6.44
C ALA A 147 -9.82 -28.38 -5.90
N GLU A 148 -10.77 -29.19 -6.41
CA GLU A 148 -11.09 -30.51 -5.83
C GLU A 148 -9.88 -31.45 -5.64
N ASP A 149 -8.86 -31.38 -6.49
CA ASP A 149 -7.69 -32.30 -6.46
C ASP A 149 -6.31 -31.59 -6.35
N PHE A 150 -6.28 -30.27 -6.20
CA PHE A 150 -5.04 -29.54 -6.06
C PHE A 150 -5.04 -28.67 -4.80
N TYR A 151 -3.85 -28.49 -4.21
CA TYR A 151 -3.68 -27.51 -3.16
C TYR A 151 -3.76 -26.08 -3.72
N PRO A 152 -4.24 -25.13 -2.92
CA PRO A 152 -4.37 -23.73 -3.36
C PRO A 152 -3.01 -23.08 -3.60
N TRP A 153 -3.02 -21.98 -4.35
CA TRP A 153 -1.91 -21.06 -4.41
C TRP A 153 -1.87 -20.22 -3.13
N VAL A 154 -0.81 -20.39 -2.35
CA VAL A 154 -0.63 -19.68 -1.09
C VAL A 154 0.31 -18.50 -1.30
N PRO A 155 -0.08 -17.26 -0.90
CA PRO A 155 0.80 -16.10 -0.98
C PRO A 155 2.07 -16.29 -0.16
N GLN A 156 3.21 -15.83 -0.68
CA GLN A 156 4.48 -15.89 0.06
C GLN A 156 4.38 -15.15 1.41
N THR A 157 3.64 -14.04 1.47
CA THR A 157 3.39 -13.28 2.70
C THR A 157 2.79 -14.14 3.80
N ALA A 158 1.77 -14.95 3.48
CA ALA A 158 1.15 -15.85 4.44
C ALA A 158 2.11 -16.92 4.98
N LEU A 159 3.08 -17.36 4.17
CA LEU A 159 4.12 -18.29 4.60
C LEU A 159 5.19 -17.62 5.46
N VAL A 160 5.56 -16.39 5.12
CA VAL A 160 6.50 -15.58 5.93
C VAL A 160 5.92 -15.27 7.30
N ASP A 161 4.62 -15.00 7.39
CA ASP A 161 3.90 -14.79 8.67
C ASP A 161 3.92 -16.04 9.57
N GLN A 162 4.10 -17.23 8.98
CA GLN A 162 4.36 -18.49 9.70
C GLN A 162 5.86 -18.74 10.01
N GLY A 163 6.71 -17.75 9.75
CA GLY A 163 8.15 -17.82 10.01
C GLY A 163 8.97 -18.53 8.93
N VAL A 164 8.41 -18.71 7.73
CA VAL A 164 9.14 -19.34 6.61
C VAL A 164 10.04 -18.30 5.94
N ASP A 165 11.33 -18.60 5.86
CA ASP A 165 12.27 -17.80 5.08
C ASP A 165 12.05 -18.05 3.57
N PRO A 166 11.84 -17.01 2.75
CA PRO A 166 11.69 -17.13 1.29
C PRO A 166 12.81 -17.90 0.59
N ALA A 167 14.01 -17.91 1.15
CA ALA A 167 15.13 -18.70 0.61
C ALA A 167 14.82 -20.20 0.61
N HIS A 168 14.11 -20.71 1.61
CA HIS A 168 13.73 -22.12 1.68
C HIS A 168 12.66 -22.48 0.66
N LEU A 169 11.75 -21.56 0.33
CA LEU A 169 10.75 -21.75 -0.72
C LEU A 169 11.40 -21.86 -2.11
N ARG A 170 12.44 -21.07 -2.38
CA ARG A 170 13.22 -21.16 -3.63
C ARG A 170 13.90 -22.53 -3.77
N VAL A 171 14.48 -23.03 -2.69
CA VAL A 171 15.08 -24.38 -2.70
C VAL A 171 14.04 -25.47 -2.94
N LEU A 172 12.83 -25.34 -2.39
CA LEU A 172 11.73 -26.27 -2.65
C LEU A 172 11.27 -26.20 -4.13
N GLN A 173 11.32 -25.04 -4.75
CA GLN A 173 11.07 -24.88 -6.18
C GLN A 173 12.14 -25.54 -7.04
N GLU A 174 13.41 -25.33 -6.73
CA GLU A 174 14.54 -25.95 -7.44
C GLU A 174 14.49 -27.48 -7.38
N LYS A 175 13.95 -28.02 -6.28
CA LYS A 175 13.72 -29.46 -6.10
C LYS A 175 12.44 -29.98 -6.76
N GLY A 176 11.66 -29.11 -7.40
CA GLY A 176 10.39 -29.46 -8.04
C GLY A 176 9.30 -29.88 -7.06
N ILE A 177 9.37 -29.43 -5.81
CA ILE A 177 8.41 -29.77 -4.73
C ILE A 177 7.29 -28.71 -4.67
N LEU A 178 7.66 -27.44 -4.75
CA LEU A 178 6.73 -26.33 -4.90
C LEU A 178 6.93 -25.66 -6.27
N GLU A 179 5.87 -25.14 -6.83
CA GLU A 179 5.93 -24.24 -7.97
C GLU A 179 5.61 -22.81 -7.52
N LYS A 180 6.29 -21.86 -8.17
CA LYS A 180 6.07 -20.43 -7.94
C LYS A 180 5.30 -19.84 -9.10
N SER A 181 4.29 -19.06 -8.82
CA SER A 181 3.62 -18.20 -9.79
C SER A 181 3.58 -16.80 -9.25
N MET A 182 3.84 -15.84 -10.11
CA MET A 182 3.54 -14.45 -9.82
C MET A 182 2.06 -14.27 -10.11
N ARG A 183 1.27 -14.17 -9.08
CA ARG A 183 -0.17 -13.93 -9.20
C ARG A 183 -0.46 -12.58 -8.60
N TRP A 184 -1.32 -11.85 -9.26
CA TRP A 184 -2.06 -10.82 -8.58
C TRP A 184 -2.82 -11.52 -7.45
N GLU A 185 -2.88 -10.92 -6.26
CA GLU A 185 -3.99 -11.26 -5.38
C GLU A 185 -5.22 -10.98 -6.22
N ALA A 186 -5.79 -12.07 -6.74
CA ALA A 186 -6.81 -12.00 -7.76
C ALA A 186 -7.92 -11.09 -7.24
N GLU A 187 -8.29 -10.18 -8.09
CA GLU A 187 -9.61 -9.62 -8.08
C GLU A 187 -10.61 -10.77 -7.88
N GLY A 188 -11.20 -10.81 -6.77
CA GLY A 188 -12.19 -11.79 -6.50
C GLY A 188 -11.75 -12.77 -5.44
N HIS A 189 -12.20 -12.48 -4.33
CA HIS A 189 -12.24 -13.17 -3.07
C HIS A 189 -11.19 -12.65 -2.07
N LEU A 190 -11.22 -11.33 -1.80
CA LEU A 190 -11.23 -10.99 -0.39
C LEU A 190 -12.33 -11.89 0.18
N PRO A 191 -12.02 -12.85 1.07
CA PRO A 191 -13.08 -13.68 1.63
C PRO A 191 -14.17 -12.70 2.05
N ASN A 192 -15.43 -13.01 1.69
CA ASN A 192 -16.62 -12.28 2.15
C ASN A 192 -16.81 -12.44 3.67
N ALA A 193 -15.70 -12.39 4.42
CA ALA A 193 -15.73 -12.25 5.84
C ALA A 193 -16.29 -10.86 6.12
N ASP A 194 -17.51 -10.83 6.59
CA ASP A 194 -18.15 -9.59 7.04
C ASP A 194 -17.21 -8.88 8.00
N ILE A 195 -17.08 -7.58 7.85
CA ILE A 195 -16.28 -6.78 8.77
C ILE A 195 -16.92 -6.94 10.15
N GLN A 196 -16.15 -7.41 11.11
CA GLN A 196 -16.64 -7.68 12.46
C GLN A 196 -16.58 -6.40 13.30
N CYS A 197 -17.64 -5.62 13.22
CA CYS A 197 -17.82 -4.48 14.10
C CYS A 197 -18.30 -4.97 15.48
N ALA A 198 -17.55 -4.67 16.53
CA ALA A 198 -17.99 -4.95 17.89
C ALA A 198 -19.23 -4.09 18.24
N PRO A 199 -20.15 -4.59 19.09
CA PRO A 199 -21.28 -3.80 19.55
C PRO A 199 -20.81 -2.57 20.32
N LEU A 200 -21.36 -1.41 19.99
CA LEU A 200 -21.04 -0.15 20.63
C LEU A 200 -21.89 0.06 21.89
N SER A 201 -21.31 0.65 22.92
CA SER A 201 -22.09 1.20 24.01
C SER A 201 -22.97 2.36 23.54
N GLU A 202 -23.99 2.70 24.31
CA GLU A 202 -24.88 3.81 23.96
C GLU A 202 -24.12 5.14 23.76
N ALA A 203 -23.09 5.40 24.58
CA ALA A 203 -22.25 6.59 24.44
C ALA A 203 -21.41 6.57 23.18
N GLN A 204 -20.87 5.41 22.80
CA GLN A 204 -20.11 5.24 21.55
C GLN A 204 -21.02 5.36 20.33
N GLY A 205 -22.25 4.82 20.40
CA GLY A 205 -23.24 4.96 19.33
C GLY A 205 -23.56 6.43 19.07
N ARG A 206 -23.89 7.20 20.11
CA ARG A 206 -24.11 8.65 19.98
C ARG A 206 -22.90 9.38 19.38
N ALA A 207 -21.69 9.07 19.85
CA ALA A 207 -20.48 9.69 19.32
C ALA A 207 -20.27 9.34 17.84
N LEU A 208 -20.55 8.11 17.41
CA LEU A 208 -20.47 7.70 16.01
C LEU A 208 -21.47 8.46 15.13
N ASP A 209 -22.70 8.64 15.61
CA ASP A 209 -23.74 9.39 14.89
C ASP A 209 -23.35 10.86 14.73
N GLU A 210 -22.80 11.49 15.77
CA GLU A 210 -22.28 12.86 15.73
C GLU A 210 -21.12 13.01 14.73
N VAL A 211 -20.19 12.02 14.72
CA VAL A 211 -19.07 12.00 13.76
C VAL A 211 -19.60 11.89 12.33
N ARG A 212 -20.55 11.00 12.06
CA ARG A 212 -21.15 10.83 10.73
C ARG A 212 -21.85 12.10 10.26
N ALA A 213 -22.64 12.71 11.12
CA ALA A 213 -23.31 13.96 10.79
C ALA A 213 -22.30 15.08 10.43
N GLY A 214 -21.20 15.21 11.17
CA GLY A 214 -20.15 16.17 10.84
C GLY A 214 -19.45 15.86 9.52
N MET A 215 -19.21 14.58 9.21
CA MET A 215 -18.63 14.16 7.93
C MET A 215 -19.57 14.45 6.76
N GLU A 216 -20.87 14.21 6.89
CA GLU A 216 -21.88 14.55 5.88
C GLU A 216 -21.94 16.07 5.58
N GLU A 217 -21.66 16.90 6.58
CA GLU A 217 -21.52 18.35 6.41
C GLU A 217 -20.18 18.77 5.77
N GLY A 218 -19.28 17.83 5.48
CA GLY A 218 -17.94 18.11 4.95
C GLY A 218 -17.00 18.78 5.95
N LYS A 219 -17.22 18.57 7.25
CA LYS A 219 -16.43 19.19 8.31
C LYS A 219 -15.47 18.21 8.97
N PRO A 220 -14.23 18.64 9.30
CA PRO A 220 -13.37 17.88 10.19
C PRO A 220 -14.02 17.74 11.58
N VAL A 221 -14.04 16.52 12.11
CA VAL A 221 -14.62 16.22 13.42
C VAL A 221 -13.53 15.85 14.42
N LEU A 222 -13.55 16.48 15.59
CA LEU A 222 -12.65 16.14 16.68
C LEU A 222 -13.34 15.19 17.67
N LEU A 223 -12.93 13.92 17.66
CA LEU A 223 -13.38 12.93 18.62
C LEU A 223 -12.51 12.95 19.87
N ARG A 224 -13.03 13.47 20.99
CA ARG A 224 -12.34 13.49 22.29
C ARG A 224 -12.71 12.27 23.12
N GLY A 225 -11.71 11.54 23.58
CA GLY A 225 -11.91 10.38 24.46
C GLY A 225 -10.63 10.01 25.18
N ILE A 226 -10.77 9.60 26.45
CA ILE A 226 -9.63 9.11 27.25
C ILE A 226 -9.07 7.81 26.65
N THR A 227 -7.86 7.46 27.05
CA THR A 227 -7.28 6.15 26.69
C THR A 227 -8.19 5.02 27.20
N GLY A 228 -8.44 4.03 26.34
CA GLY A 228 -9.33 2.91 26.69
C GLY A 228 -10.83 3.19 26.52
N SER A 229 -11.25 4.39 26.09
CA SER A 229 -12.68 4.69 25.82
C SER A 229 -13.26 3.95 24.60
N GLY A 230 -12.45 3.19 23.88
CA GLY A 230 -12.89 2.41 22.72
C GLY A 230 -12.92 3.19 21.40
N LYS A 231 -12.17 4.29 21.27
CA LYS A 231 -12.05 5.04 20.00
C LYS A 231 -11.78 4.13 18.80
N THR A 232 -10.93 3.12 18.98
CA THR A 232 -10.60 2.17 17.90
C THR A 232 -11.82 1.44 17.35
N GLU A 233 -12.84 1.15 18.18
CA GLU A 233 -14.07 0.52 17.70
C GLU A 233 -14.85 1.46 16.75
N LEU A 234 -14.91 2.75 17.09
CA LEU A 234 -15.53 3.75 16.23
C LEU A 234 -14.78 3.84 14.89
N TYR A 235 -13.44 3.76 14.93
CA TYR A 235 -12.62 3.76 13.71
C TYR A 235 -12.93 2.56 12.81
N VAL A 236 -13.15 1.37 13.39
CA VAL A 236 -13.56 0.17 12.65
C VAL A 236 -14.94 0.38 12.01
N HIS A 237 -15.91 0.93 12.73
CA HIS A 237 -17.24 1.22 12.19
C HIS A 237 -17.20 2.24 11.05
N LEU A 238 -16.37 3.28 11.15
CA LEU A 238 -16.19 4.27 10.07
C LEU A 238 -15.51 3.65 8.85
N ALA A 239 -14.48 2.82 9.08
CA ALA A 239 -13.80 2.11 8.00
C ALA A 239 -14.72 1.11 7.30
N ALA A 240 -15.55 0.39 8.05
CA ALA A 240 -16.55 -0.53 7.50
C ALA A 240 -17.52 0.21 6.57
N ALA A 241 -18.08 1.32 7.03
CA ALA A 241 -19.01 2.13 6.24
C ALA A 241 -18.36 2.67 4.95
N ALA A 242 -17.12 3.12 5.01
CA ALA A 242 -16.40 3.56 3.81
C ALA A 242 -16.16 2.39 2.83
N MET A 243 -15.78 1.20 3.33
CA MET A 243 -15.56 0.02 2.49
C MET A 243 -16.85 -0.49 1.83
N GLU A 244 -17.99 -0.41 2.51
CA GLU A 244 -19.31 -0.73 1.93
C GLU A 244 -19.65 0.17 0.73
N LEU A 245 -19.16 1.41 0.74
CA LEU A 245 -19.28 2.36 -0.36
C LEU A 245 -18.18 2.21 -1.43
N GLY A 246 -17.34 1.18 -1.32
CA GLY A 246 -16.21 0.97 -2.24
C GLY A 246 -15.05 1.96 -2.05
N GLN A 247 -14.94 2.57 -0.87
CA GLN A 247 -13.95 3.61 -0.58
C GLN A 247 -12.87 3.12 0.39
N HIS A 248 -11.68 3.70 0.30
CA HIS A 248 -10.60 3.45 1.25
C HIS A 248 -10.77 4.28 2.52
N THR A 249 -10.22 3.77 3.63
CA THR A 249 -10.01 4.55 4.84
C THR A 249 -8.50 4.68 5.08
N LEU A 250 -8.03 5.92 5.23
CA LEU A 250 -6.65 6.19 5.66
C LEU A 250 -6.66 6.45 7.16
N MET A 251 -6.01 5.59 7.94
CA MET A 251 -5.81 5.78 9.38
C MET A 251 -4.37 6.17 9.65
N LEU A 252 -4.16 7.42 10.03
CA LEU A 252 -2.86 7.91 10.45
C LEU A 252 -2.66 7.65 11.93
N VAL A 253 -1.50 7.11 12.27
CA VAL A 253 -1.07 6.88 13.65
C VAL A 253 0.37 7.35 13.82
N PRO A 254 0.76 7.81 15.02
CA PRO A 254 2.16 8.06 15.33
C PRO A 254 2.99 6.79 15.12
N GLU A 255 4.25 6.91 14.63
CA GLU A 255 5.10 5.73 14.38
C GLU A 255 5.26 4.85 15.63
N ILE A 256 5.32 5.47 16.82
CA ILE A 256 5.40 4.77 18.10
C ILE A 256 4.13 3.99 18.47
N ALA A 257 2.98 4.35 17.89
CA ALA A 257 1.69 3.70 18.12
C ALA A 257 1.42 2.55 17.13
N LEU A 258 2.26 2.39 16.10
CA LEU A 258 2.20 1.28 15.14
C LEU A 258 2.66 -0.03 15.79
N THR A 259 1.86 -0.52 16.73
CA THR A 259 2.15 -1.73 17.49
C THR A 259 1.54 -2.96 16.81
N ALA A 260 2.18 -4.11 17.00
CA ALA A 260 1.62 -5.40 16.57
C ALA A 260 0.22 -5.66 17.18
N GLN A 261 -0.07 -5.10 18.35
CA GLN A 261 -1.36 -5.23 19.00
C GLN A 261 -2.45 -4.46 18.23
N LEU A 262 -2.20 -3.21 17.85
CA LEU A 262 -3.13 -2.40 17.05
C LEU A 262 -3.38 -3.08 15.69
N TYR A 263 -2.31 -3.50 15.00
CA TYR A 263 -2.39 -4.22 13.74
C TYR A 263 -3.29 -5.46 13.84
N ARG A 264 -3.02 -6.35 14.80
CA ARG A 264 -3.81 -7.58 14.99
C ARG A 264 -5.28 -7.28 15.33
N ARG A 265 -5.55 -6.22 16.09
CA ARG A 265 -6.92 -5.81 16.43
C ARG A 265 -7.67 -5.38 15.18
N LEU A 266 -7.08 -4.50 14.38
CA LEU A 266 -7.68 -4.03 13.13
C LEU A 266 -7.83 -5.16 12.13
N GLN A 267 -6.82 -6.03 11.97
CA GLN A 267 -6.88 -7.17 11.06
C GLN A 267 -8.01 -8.14 11.38
N ARG A 268 -8.25 -8.41 12.67
CA ARG A 268 -9.39 -9.25 13.09
C ARG A 268 -10.73 -8.60 12.77
N ALA A 269 -10.82 -7.29 12.87
CA ALA A 269 -12.04 -6.55 12.62
C ALA A 269 -12.38 -6.45 11.13
N VAL A 270 -11.41 -6.05 10.29
CA VAL A 270 -11.67 -5.81 8.86
C VAL A 270 -11.45 -7.04 7.98
N GLY A 271 -10.80 -8.06 8.52
CA GLY A 271 -10.48 -9.30 7.80
C GLY A 271 -9.15 -9.25 7.03
N PRO A 272 -8.64 -10.43 6.63
CA PRO A 272 -7.41 -10.55 5.85
C PRO A 272 -7.56 -9.87 4.49
N GLY A 273 -6.47 -9.28 3.99
CA GLY A 273 -6.44 -8.58 2.69
C GLY A 273 -7.08 -7.19 2.67
N ARG A 274 -7.86 -6.82 3.69
CA ARG A 274 -8.49 -5.49 3.79
C ARG A 274 -7.71 -4.50 4.62
N LEU A 275 -6.69 -4.92 5.36
CA LEU A 275 -5.77 -4.07 6.10
C LEU A 275 -4.44 -3.98 5.36
N ALA A 276 -4.01 -2.77 5.05
CA ALA A 276 -2.69 -2.48 4.53
C ALA A 276 -1.90 -1.62 5.53
N VAL A 277 -0.57 -1.72 5.52
CA VAL A 277 0.31 -0.94 6.40
C VAL A 277 1.32 -0.17 5.58
N TYR A 278 1.52 1.11 5.92
CA TYR A 278 2.45 1.98 5.20
C TYR A 278 3.25 2.89 6.14
N HIS A 279 4.51 2.54 6.39
CA HIS A 279 5.45 3.35 7.18
C HIS A 279 6.90 3.04 6.80
N SER A 280 7.85 3.74 7.41
CA SER A 280 9.28 3.66 7.09
C SER A 280 9.91 2.27 7.29
N GLN A 281 9.37 1.43 8.17
CA GLN A 281 9.89 0.10 8.45
C GLN A 281 9.30 -1.01 7.55
N VAL A 282 8.26 -0.69 6.77
CA VAL A 282 7.74 -1.61 5.74
C VAL A 282 8.75 -1.68 4.59
N SER A 283 8.98 -2.87 4.04
CA SER A 283 9.92 -3.04 2.95
C SER A 283 9.58 -2.17 1.74
N ASP A 284 10.58 -1.78 0.95
CA ASP A 284 10.34 -1.01 -0.28
C ASP A 284 9.48 -1.78 -1.29
N GLY A 285 9.60 -3.11 -1.31
CA GLY A 285 8.75 -3.99 -2.11
C GLY A 285 7.27 -3.87 -1.73
N ASP A 286 6.95 -4.10 -0.45
CA ASP A 286 5.56 -4.04 0.03
C ASP A 286 4.95 -2.64 -0.12
N ARG A 287 5.76 -1.58 0.10
CA ARG A 287 5.32 -0.19 -0.13
C ARG A 287 5.04 0.09 -1.60
N ARG A 288 5.85 -0.46 -2.50
CA ARG A 288 5.66 -0.37 -3.95
C ARG A 288 4.39 -1.11 -4.36
N ASP A 289 4.20 -2.33 -3.88
CA ASP A 289 3.04 -3.16 -4.20
C ASP A 289 1.73 -2.50 -3.74
N LEU A 290 1.73 -1.91 -2.55
CA LEU A 290 0.58 -1.13 -2.09
C LEU A 290 0.33 0.08 -2.99
N TRP A 291 1.38 0.83 -3.36
CA TRP A 291 1.24 1.99 -4.27
C TRP A 291 0.65 1.57 -5.62
N GLU A 292 1.21 0.53 -6.24
CA GLU A 292 0.75 -0.01 -7.52
C GLU A 292 -0.72 -0.50 -7.45
N THR A 293 -1.09 -1.10 -6.32
CA THR A 293 -2.48 -1.50 -6.08
C THR A 293 -3.40 -0.29 -6.03
N LEU A 294 -3.01 0.77 -5.31
CA LEU A 294 -3.86 1.94 -5.10
C LEU A 294 -4.01 2.84 -6.34
N VAL A 295 -3.05 2.79 -7.27
CA VAL A 295 -3.14 3.51 -8.56
C VAL A 295 -4.24 2.93 -9.46
N ARG A 296 -4.67 1.70 -9.20
CA ARG A 296 -5.66 1.02 -10.04
C ARG A 296 -7.08 1.52 -9.76
N PRO A 297 -7.88 1.78 -10.80
CA PRO A 297 -9.25 2.24 -10.63
C PRO A 297 -10.17 1.23 -9.93
N ASP A 298 -9.83 -0.07 -10.07
CA ASP A 298 -10.58 -1.22 -9.57
C ASP A 298 -10.07 -1.76 -8.24
N ALA A 299 -9.11 -1.08 -7.61
CA ALA A 299 -8.55 -1.51 -6.33
C ALA A 299 -9.65 -1.75 -5.28
N ALA A 300 -9.62 -2.92 -4.64
CA ALA A 300 -10.55 -3.23 -3.58
C ALA A 300 -10.40 -2.27 -2.39
N PRO A 301 -11.49 -1.84 -1.75
CA PRO A 301 -11.45 -0.90 -0.62
C PRO A 301 -10.67 -1.49 0.56
N ARG A 302 -9.83 -0.67 1.20
CA ARG A 302 -8.95 -1.09 2.30
C ARG A 302 -8.92 -0.08 3.43
N LEU A 303 -8.68 -0.57 4.65
CA LEU A 303 -8.19 0.23 5.75
C LEU A 303 -6.65 0.30 5.63
N ILE A 304 -6.12 1.49 5.48
CA ILE A 304 -4.68 1.72 5.34
C ILE A 304 -4.17 2.34 6.63
N LEU A 305 -3.45 1.55 7.41
CA LEU A 305 -2.80 2.00 8.63
C LEU A 305 -1.43 2.60 8.29
N ALA A 306 -1.25 3.88 8.50
CA ALA A 306 -0.06 4.56 8.02
C ALA A 306 0.52 5.55 9.03
N ALA A 307 1.82 5.77 8.92
CA ALA A 307 2.45 6.94 9.49
C ALA A 307 2.15 8.17 8.61
N ARG A 308 2.67 9.33 8.99
CA ARG A 308 2.49 10.61 8.26
C ARG A 308 2.72 10.51 6.75
N SER A 309 3.64 9.67 6.30
CA SER A 309 3.93 9.47 4.86
C SER A 309 2.77 8.86 4.05
N GLY A 310 1.81 8.23 4.72
CA GLY A 310 0.60 7.70 4.07
C GLY A 310 -0.27 8.76 3.40
N LEU A 311 -0.14 10.03 3.78
CA LEU A 311 -0.82 11.16 3.15
C LEU A 311 -0.44 11.38 1.67
N PHE A 312 0.67 10.81 1.24
CA PHE A 312 1.15 10.91 -0.14
C PHE A 312 0.78 9.70 -1.01
N LEU A 313 0.06 8.74 -0.47
CA LEU A 313 -0.41 7.58 -1.25
C LEU A 313 -1.39 8.03 -2.35
N PRO A 314 -1.45 7.30 -3.47
CA PRO A 314 -2.36 7.60 -4.58
C PRO A 314 -3.79 7.13 -4.26
N LEU A 315 -4.48 7.83 -3.38
CA LEU A 315 -5.81 7.47 -2.87
C LEU A 315 -6.91 8.27 -3.59
N GLU A 316 -7.43 7.76 -4.70
CA GLU A 316 -8.53 8.45 -5.42
C GLU A 316 -9.89 8.31 -4.73
N ARG A 317 -10.13 7.20 -4.04
CA ARG A 317 -11.42 6.87 -3.43
C ARG A 317 -11.31 6.81 -1.92
N VAL A 318 -10.97 7.91 -1.28
CA VAL A 318 -10.92 8.02 0.17
C VAL A 318 -12.30 8.42 0.70
N GLY A 319 -12.91 7.55 1.49
CA GLY A 319 -14.17 7.84 2.17
C GLY A 319 -13.98 8.41 3.57
N CYS A 320 -12.85 8.11 4.20
CA CYS A 320 -12.57 8.57 5.55
C CYS A 320 -11.06 8.71 5.80
N ILE A 321 -10.66 9.80 6.45
CA ILE A 321 -9.30 9.97 6.97
C ILE A 321 -9.39 10.09 8.49
N LEU A 322 -8.75 9.16 9.19
CA LEU A 322 -8.66 9.12 10.64
C LEU A 322 -7.27 9.57 11.06
N VAL A 323 -7.18 10.46 12.03
CA VAL A 323 -5.89 10.90 12.59
C VAL A 323 -5.92 10.60 14.09
N ASP A 324 -5.33 9.48 14.50
CA ASP A 324 -5.28 9.11 15.90
C ASP A 324 -4.18 9.89 16.62
N GLU A 325 -4.43 10.22 17.91
CA GLU A 325 -3.52 11.06 18.73
C GLU A 325 -3.03 12.31 17.97
N GLU A 326 -3.97 13.09 17.44
CA GLU A 326 -3.72 14.21 16.51
C GLU A 326 -2.76 15.28 17.05
N HIS A 327 -2.59 15.33 18.36
CA HIS A 327 -1.72 16.25 19.08
C HIS A 327 -0.24 15.83 19.09
N GLU A 328 0.06 14.59 18.60
CA GLU A 328 1.43 14.08 18.62
C GLU A 328 2.37 14.86 17.71
N THR A 329 3.53 15.21 18.26
CA THR A 329 4.54 16.02 17.56
C THR A 329 5.14 15.33 16.34
N SER A 330 5.06 14.00 16.26
CA SER A 330 5.54 13.20 15.11
C SER A 330 4.80 13.50 13.82
N TYR A 331 3.60 14.09 13.88
CA TYR A 331 2.89 14.55 12.69
C TYR A 331 3.50 15.82 12.07
N LYS A 332 4.34 16.54 12.79
CA LYS A 332 5.07 17.69 12.28
C LYS A 332 6.42 17.26 11.69
N GLN A 333 6.63 17.50 10.39
CA GLN A 333 7.95 17.36 9.79
C GLN A 333 8.82 18.55 10.18
N GLN A 334 9.98 18.26 10.81
CA GLN A 334 10.92 19.30 11.22
C GLN A 334 11.87 19.65 10.08
N ASP A 335 12.52 18.67 9.50
CA ASP A 335 13.43 18.74 8.39
C ASP A 335 13.34 17.46 7.53
N PRO A 336 13.63 17.55 6.24
CA PRO A 336 13.76 18.75 5.42
C PRO A 336 12.43 19.43 5.12
N ALA A 337 12.44 20.55 4.36
CA ALA A 337 11.22 21.10 3.78
C ALA A 337 10.57 20.08 2.82
N PRO A 338 9.22 20.13 2.70
CA PRO A 338 8.25 20.99 3.38
C PRO A 338 8.12 20.63 4.86
N ARG A 339 8.09 21.63 5.72
CA ARG A 339 7.87 21.44 7.16
C ARG A 339 6.39 21.34 7.47
N TYR A 340 5.72 20.36 6.87
CA TYR A 340 4.27 20.19 6.93
C TYR A 340 3.82 19.52 8.23
N HIS A 341 2.55 19.71 8.57
CA HIS A 341 1.86 19.00 9.63
C HIS A 341 0.86 18.00 9.02
N GLY A 342 0.94 16.73 9.41
CA GLY A 342 0.10 15.68 8.83
C GLY A 342 -1.39 15.93 8.99
N ARG A 343 -1.83 16.46 10.14
CA ARG A 343 -3.23 16.83 10.37
C ARG A 343 -3.73 17.86 9.36
N ASP A 344 -2.94 18.92 9.10
CA ASP A 344 -3.35 19.99 8.17
C ASP A 344 -3.48 19.46 6.74
N VAL A 345 -2.55 18.56 6.35
CA VAL A 345 -2.62 17.86 5.05
C VAL A 345 -3.84 16.92 4.99
N ALA A 346 -4.14 16.19 6.08
CA ALA A 346 -5.31 15.33 6.15
C ALA A 346 -6.63 16.14 5.99
N VAL A 347 -6.71 17.30 6.63
CA VAL A 347 -7.86 18.21 6.47
C VAL A 347 -7.99 18.69 5.03
N TRP A 348 -6.90 19.07 4.37
CA TRP A 348 -6.94 19.47 2.96
C TRP A 348 -7.41 18.33 2.05
N LEU A 349 -6.93 17.10 2.30
CA LEU A 349 -7.33 15.92 1.51
C LEU A 349 -8.81 15.54 1.69
N SER A 350 -9.45 15.97 2.77
CA SER A 350 -10.87 15.69 3.03
C SER A 350 -11.83 16.64 2.30
N HIS A 351 -11.32 17.67 1.62
CA HIS A 351 -12.05 18.65 0.81
C HIS A 351 -11.82 18.42 -0.69
#